data_a2494eab73111b3c649c014c02c7f3c8
#
_entry.id   a2494eab73111b3c649c014c02c7f3c8
#
_cell.length_a   1.000
_cell.length_b   1.000
_cell.length_c   1.000
_cell.angle_alpha   90.00
_cell.angle_beta   90.00
_cell.angle_gamma   90.00
#
_symmetry.space_group_name_H-M   'P 1'
#
loop_
_entity.id
_entity.type
_entity.pdbx_description
1 polymer ?
#
loop_
_entity_poly.entity_id
_entity_poly.type
_entity_poly.pdbx_seq_one_letter_code
_entity_poly.pdbx_strand_id
1 'polypeptide(L)'
;MFKLTDQDLAKLKGVDPNLVKVIKEAAKTAKTPFKVLEGLRTAAKQAEYFKKGTSRLDGVKKKSKHQLGKAVDIVPIVNGKVEFRSWAPFYPMAENVKAAAKKLGVKVTWGGDWKSFPDGPHFEV
;
A
#
# COMPACT_ATOMS: atom_id res chain seq x y z
N MET A 1 19.17 0.87 8.28
CA MET A 1 17.89 0.24 8.61
C MET A 1 16.81 1.32 8.67
N PHE A 2 15.72 1.09 7.99
CA PHE A 2 14.61 2.02 7.89
C PHE A 2 13.58 1.74 9.00
N LYS A 3 12.98 2.82 9.56
CA LYS A 3 11.91 2.73 10.55
C LYS A 3 10.67 3.47 10.07
N LEU A 4 9.50 2.87 10.30
CA LEU A 4 8.22 3.55 10.05
C LEU A 4 8.08 4.71 11.03
N THR A 5 7.59 5.85 10.53
CA THR A 5 7.34 7.04 11.34
C THR A 5 6.00 6.91 12.08
N ASP A 6 5.75 7.80 13.04
CA ASP A 6 4.46 7.85 13.73
C ASP A 6 3.32 8.12 12.74
N GLN A 7 3.56 8.93 11.70
CA GLN A 7 2.58 9.17 10.64
C GLN A 7 2.27 7.89 9.86
N ASP A 8 3.29 7.10 9.54
CA ASP A 8 3.12 5.82 8.87
C ASP A 8 2.25 4.88 9.70
N LEU A 9 2.58 4.76 11.00
CA LEU A 9 1.85 3.89 11.92
C LEU A 9 0.40 4.34 12.11
N ALA A 10 0.16 5.66 12.15
CA ALA A 10 -1.19 6.20 12.26
C ALA A 10 -2.06 5.80 11.07
N LYS A 11 -1.48 5.77 9.87
CA LYS A 11 -2.21 5.39 8.63
C LYS A 11 -2.49 3.90 8.55
N LEU A 12 -1.81 3.08 9.35
CA LEU A 12 -2.07 1.64 9.42
C LEU A 12 -3.21 1.27 10.37
N LYS A 13 -3.74 2.22 11.14
CA LYS A 13 -4.89 1.97 12.02
C LYS A 13 -6.11 1.57 11.21
N GLY A 14 -6.77 0.50 11.64
CA GLY A 14 -7.96 -0.01 10.97
C GLY A 14 -7.66 -0.91 9.78
N VAL A 15 -6.41 -1.07 9.40
CA VAL A 15 -5.98 -1.99 8.36
C VAL A 15 -5.91 -3.40 8.94
N ASP A 16 -6.18 -4.41 8.11
CA ASP A 16 -6.12 -5.82 8.50
C ASP A 16 -4.81 -6.11 9.24
N PRO A 17 -4.86 -6.72 10.44
CA PRO A 17 -3.65 -6.97 11.25
C PRO A 17 -2.58 -7.78 10.52
N ASN A 18 -2.97 -8.70 9.66
CA ASN A 18 -2.00 -9.50 8.90
C ASN A 18 -1.25 -8.63 7.90
N LEU A 19 -1.95 -7.72 7.23
CA LEU A 19 -1.31 -6.79 6.30
C LEU A 19 -0.38 -5.82 7.05
N VAL A 20 -0.81 -5.34 8.21
CA VAL A 20 0.02 -4.47 9.05
C VAL A 20 1.32 -5.18 9.45
N LYS A 21 1.24 -6.45 9.83
CA LYS A 21 2.43 -7.26 10.18
C LYS A 21 3.38 -7.37 9.00
N VAL A 22 2.85 -7.58 7.79
CA VAL A 22 3.66 -7.67 6.57
C VAL A 22 4.40 -6.35 6.32
N ILE A 23 3.71 -5.22 6.43
CA ILE A 23 4.32 -3.91 6.21
C ILE A 23 5.40 -3.63 7.24
N LYS A 24 5.16 -3.95 8.51
CA LYS A 24 6.16 -3.78 9.57
C LYS A 24 7.39 -4.66 9.36
N GLU A 25 7.17 -5.91 8.92
CA GLU A 25 8.27 -6.83 8.62
C GLU A 25 9.07 -6.33 7.42
N ALA A 26 8.38 -5.87 6.38
CA ALA A 26 9.02 -5.31 5.19
C ALA A 26 9.89 -4.10 5.56
N ALA A 27 9.44 -3.26 6.47
CA ALA A 27 10.23 -2.10 6.93
C ALA A 27 11.54 -2.52 7.61
N LYS A 28 11.52 -3.61 8.38
CA LYS A 28 12.72 -4.10 9.05
C LYS A 28 13.80 -4.58 8.09
N THR A 29 13.40 -5.14 6.96
CA THR A 29 14.32 -5.73 5.98
C THR A 29 14.51 -4.86 4.75
N ALA A 30 13.87 -3.69 4.70
CA ALA A 30 13.88 -2.82 3.53
C ALA A 30 15.27 -2.28 3.22
N LYS A 31 15.70 -2.48 1.99
CA LYS A 31 16.89 -1.82 1.44
C LYS A 31 16.53 -0.43 0.92
N THR A 32 15.29 -0.25 0.47
CA THR A 32 14.73 1.01 0.01
C THR A 32 13.67 1.46 1.01
N PRO A 33 13.84 2.60 1.68
CA PRO A 33 12.80 3.08 2.59
C PRO A 33 11.52 3.41 1.84
N PHE A 34 10.40 3.35 2.55
CA PHE A 34 9.10 3.69 1.96
C PHE A 34 8.24 4.46 2.98
N LYS A 35 7.20 5.11 2.47
CA LYS A 35 6.25 5.85 3.28
C LYS A 35 4.86 5.27 3.06
N VAL A 36 4.06 5.16 4.12
CA VAL A 36 2.66 4.75 4.02
C VAL A 36 1.84 5.98 3.63
N LEU A 37 1.18 5.90 2.48
CA LEU A 37 0.34 6.99 1.97
C LEU A 37 -1.09 6.89 2.48
N GLU A 38 -1.66 5.68 2.45
CA GLU A 38 -3.06 5.47 2.80
C GLU A 38 -3.28 4.04 3.26
N GLY A 39 -4.12 3.89 4.30
CA GLY A 39 -4.59 2.59 4.76
C GLY A 39 -6.10 2.51 4.60
N LEU A 40 -6.83 2.60 5.74
CA LEU A 40 -8.29 2.60 5.72
C LEU A 40 -8.82 3.87 5.05
N ARG A 41 -9.79 3.70 4.16
CA ARG A 41 -10.40 4.80 3.40
C ARG A 41 -11.88 4.91 3.75
N THR A 42 -12.37 6.14 3.98
CA THR A 42 -13.80 6.37 4.23
C THR A 42 -14.60 6.28 2.93
N ALA A 43 -15.92 6.02 3.06
CA ALA A 43 -16.81 6.00 1.90
C ALA A 43 -16.82 7.35 1.17
N ALA A 44 -16.78 8.45 1.91
CA ALA A 44 -16.75 9.80 1.34
C ALA A 44 -15.49 10.01 0.49
N LYS A 45 -14.33 9.56 0.97
CA LYS A 45 -13.07 9.68 0.25
C LYS A 45 -13.07 8.83 -1.02
N GLN A 46 -13.63 7.61 -0.94
CA GLN A 46 -13.75 6.72 -2.09
C GLN A 46 -14.65 7.33 -3.17
N ALA A 47 -15.79 7.92 -2.77
CA ALA A 47 -16.69 8.58 -3.68
C ALA A 47 -16.03 9.77 -4.39
N GLU A 48 -15.20 10.52 -3.67
CA GLU A 48 -14.42 11.62 -4.23
C GLU A 48 -13.45 11.12 -5.31
N TYR A 49 -12.74 10.03 -5.05
CA TYR A 49 -11.83 9.44 -6.02
C TYR A 49 -12.57 8.95 -7.26
N PHE A 50 -13.74 8.35 -7.07
CA PHE A 50 -14.57 7.89 -8.18
C PHE A 50 -15.00 9.07 -9.07
N LYS A 51 -15.47 10.16 -8.46
CA LYS A 51 -15.88 11.38 -9.21
C LYS A 51 -14.72 11.97 -10.00
N LYS A 52 -13.51 11.95 -9.45
CA LYS A 52 -12.32 12.50 -10.10
C LYS A 52 -11.75 11.55 -11.18
N GLY A 53 -12.32 10.36 -11.33
CA GLY A 53 -11.84 9.36 -12.28
C GLY A 53 -10.55 8.66 -11.83
N THR A 54 -10.11 8.86 -10.59
CA THR A 54 -8.90 8.21 -10.06
C THR A 54 -9.18 6.84 -9.45
N SER A 55 -10.46 6.47 -9.32
CA SER A 55 -10.87 5.13 -8.91
C SER A 55 -12.08 4.70 -9.72
N ARG A 56 -12.19 3.39 -9.98
CA ARG A 56 -13.31 2.78 -10.69
C ARG A 56 -14.43 2.33 -9.74
N LEU A 57 -14.20 2.42 -8.41
CA LEU A 57 -15.12 1.94 -7.40
C LEU A 57 -15.83 3.13 -6.75
N ASP A 58 -17.17 3.11 -6.73
CA ASP A 58 -17.98 4.22 -6.23
C ASP A 58 -18.06 4.31 -4.70
N GLY A 59 -17.68 3.25 -4.00
CA GLY A 59 -17.68 3.21 -2.53
C GLY A 59 -19.02 2.85 -1.90
N VAL A 60 -20.05 2.69 -2.71
CA VAL A 60 -21.41 2.32 -2.26
C VAL A 60 -21.78 0.95 -2.81
N LYS A 61 -21.88 0.82 -4.13
CA LYS A 61 -22.17 -0.45 -4.80
C LYS A 61 -20.94 -1.34 -4.89
N LYS A 62 -19.77 -0.73 -5.11
CA LYS A 62 -18.48 -1.43 -5.19
C LYS A 62 -17.51 -0.77 -4.21
N LYS A 63 -17.32 -1.39 -3.07
CA LYS A 63 -16.38 -0.91 -2.06
C LYS A 63 -14.96 -1.30 -2.43
N SER A 64 -14.00 -0.38 -2.25
CA SER A 64 -12.59 -0.66 -2.46
C SER A 64 -12.04 -1.47 -1.30
N LYS A 65 -10.92 -2.15 -1.52
CA LYS A 65 -10.19 -2.85 -0.46
C LYS A 65 -9.75 -1.88 0.64
N HIS A 66 -9.44 -0.64 0.31
CA HIS A 66 -9.10 0.40 1.29
C HIS A 66 -10.26 0.69 2.25
N GLN A 67 -11.51 0.71 1.75
CA GLN A 67 -12.68 0.90 2.60
C GLN A 67 -12.90 -0.27 3.55
N LEU A 68 -12.51 -1.47 3.15
CA LEU A 68 -12.62 -2.68 3.96
C LEU A 68 -11.45 -2.86 4.91
N GLY A 69 -10.47 -1.95 4.89
CA GLY A 69 -9.25 -2.09 5.68
C GLY A 69 -8.33 -3.19 5.19
N LYS A 70 -8.49 -3.66 3.96
CA LYS A 70 -7.73 -4.78 3.38
C LYS A 70 -6.67 -4.35 2.37
N ALA A 71 -6.40 -3.07 2.28
CA ALA A 71 -5.39 -2.53 1.38
C ALA A 71 -4.59 -1.41 2.03
N VAL A 72 -3.38 -1.23 1.55
CA VAL A 72 -2.49 -0.13 1.95
C VAL A 72 -1.74 0.34 0.72
N ASP A 73 -1.51 1.65 0.63
CA ASP A 73 -0.66 2.26 -0.39
C ASP A 73 0.63 2.71 0.27
N ILE A 74 1.76 2.27 -0.30
CA ILE A 74 3.09 2.69 0.14
C ILE A 74 3.87 3.18 -1.08
N VAL A 75 4.81 4.08 -0.85
CA VAL A 75 5.61 4.68 -1.92
C VAL A 75 7.09 4.67 -1.52
N PRO A 76 8.00 4.36 -2.47
CA PRO A 76 9.44 4.36 -2.14
C PRO A 76 9.96 5.77 -1.91
N ILE A 77 10.94 5.88 -1.03
CA ILE A 77 11.67 7.12 -0.76
C ILE A 77 13.02 7.00 -1.42
N VAL A 78 13.30 7.90 -2.37
CA VAL A 78 14.57 7.95 -3.10
C VAL A 78 15.21 9.31 -2.87
N ASN A 79 16.46 9.32 -2.41
CA ASN A 79 17.18 10.55 -2.08
C ASN A 79 16.40 11.46 -1.13
N GLY A 80 15.74 10.87 -0.14
CA GLY A 80 14.98 11.58 0.88
C GLY A 80 13.61 12.08 0.45
N LYS A 81 13.17 11.75 -0.76
CA LYS A 81 11.88 12.21 -1.31
C LYS A 81 11.04 11.02 -1.79
N VAL A 82 9.71 11.12 -1.64
CA VAL A 82 8.81 10.11 -2.20
C VAL A 82 8.88 10.14 -3.72
N GLU A 83 8.92 8.96 -4.34
CA GLU A 83 9.04 8.83 -5.79
C GLU A 83 7.77 8.23 -6.39
N PHE A 84 7.04 9.03 -7.17
CA PHE A 84 5.80 8.61 -7.83
C PHE A 84 5.94 8.40 -9.34
N ARG A 85 6.97 8.96 -9.95
CA ARG A 85 7.05 9.05 -11.42
C ARG A 85 7.73 7.87 -12.08
N SER A 86 8.62 7.21 -11.35
CA SER A 86 9.41 6.11 -11.91
C SER A 86 8.95 4.78 -11.35
N TRP A 87 8.79 3.77 -12.19
CA TRP A 87 8.46 2.42 -11.78
C TRP A 87 9.65 1.69 -11.12
N ALA A 88 10.87 2.04 -11.50
CA ALA A 88 12.06 1.31 -11.05
C ALA A 88 12.16 1.11 -9.54
N PRO A 89 11.96 2.15 -8.67
CA PRO A 89 12.07 1.95 -7.23
C PRO A 89 10.94 1.12 -6.63
N PHE A 90 9.80 1.00 -7.34
CA PHE A 90 8.67 0.21 -6.86
C PHE A 90 8.96 -1.29 -6.87
N TYR A 91 9.78 -1.77 -7.81
CA TYR A 91 10.08 -3.20 -7.92
C TYR A 91 10.81 -3.75 -6.69
N PRO A 92 11.94 -3.15 -6.24
CA PRO A 92 12.58 -3.64 -5.02
C PRO A 92 11.71 -3.47 -3.78
N MET A 93 10.90 -2.42 -3.69
CA MET A 93 9.94 -2.25 -2.61
C MET A 93 8.92 -3.38 -2.61
N ALA A 94 8.34 -3.70 -3.76
CA ALA A 94 7.35 -4.77 -3.90
C ALA A 94 7.96 -6.14 -3.58
N GLU A 95 9.16 -6.42 -4.06
CA GLU A 95 9.86 -7.67 -3.76
C GLU A 95 10.08 -7.83 -2.26
N ASN A 96 10.41 -6.76 -1.57
CA ASN A 96 10.60 -6.77 -0.13
C ASN A 96 9.30 -7.06 0.62
N VAL A 97 8.19 -6.46 0.18
CA VAL A 97 6.87 -6.73 0.77
C VAL A 97 6.44 -8.19 0.51
N LYS A 98 6.64 -8.68 -0.71
CA LYS A 98 6.32 -10.06 -1.07
C LYS A 98 7.12 -11.06 -0.25
N ALA A 99 8.41 -10.78 -0.02
CA ALA A 99 9.26 -11.62 0.81
C ALA A 99 8.78 -11.64 2.26
N ALA A 100 8.40 -10.49 2.81
CA ALA A 100 7.85 -10.39 4.16
C ALA A 100 6.54 -11.16 4.28
N ALA A 101 5.66 -11.04 3.30
CA ALA A 101 4.39 -11.76 3.27
C ALA A 101 4.62 -13.28 3.26
N LYS A 102 5.54 -13.76 2.44
CA LYS A 102 5.89 -15.17 2.37
C LYS A 102 6.43 -15.69 3.70
N LYS A 103 7.31 -14.91 4.33
CA LYS A 103 7.90 -15.26 5.63
C LYS A 103 6.81 -15.42 6.71
N LEU A 104 5.80 -14.54 6.69
CA LEU A 104 4.72 -14.55 7.67
C LEU A 104 3.53 -15.44 7.29
N GLY A 105 3.57 -16.06 6.11
CA GLY A 105 2.48 -16.92 5.64
C GLY A 105 1.21 -16.14 5.28
N VAL A 106 1.34 -14.87 4.88
CA VAL A 106 0.23 -14.01 4.51
C VAL A 106 0.17 -13.86 2.99
N LYS A 107 -1.00 -14.03 2.40
CA LYS A 107 -1.20 -13.86 0.96
C LYS A 107 -1.46 -12.39 0.67
N VAL A 108 -0.53 -11.74 -0.04
CA VAL A 108 -0.64 -10.33 -0.42
C VAL A 108 -0.57 -10.20 -1.93
N THR A 109 -1.45 -9.37 -2.49
CA THR A 109 -1.45 -9.03 -3.92
C THR A 109 -0.89 -7.62 -4.08
N TRP A 110 0.07 -7.47 -5.01
CA TRP A 110 0.62 -6.17 -5.39
C TRP A 110 -0.13 -5.63 -6.61
N GLY A 111 -0.58 -4.37 -6.53
CA GLY A 111 -1.30 -3.73 -7.64
C GLY A 111 -0.45 -3.58 -8.90
N GLY A 112 0.87 -3.53 -8.78
CA GLY A 112 1.78 -3.48 -9.93
C GLY A 112 1.78 -4.73 -10.79
N ASP A 113 1.27 -5.85 -10.28
CA ASP A 113 1.13 -7.10 -11.03
C ASP A 113 -0.16 -7.15 -11.87
N TRP A 114 -1.06 -6.19 -11.70
CA TRP A 114 -2.33 -6.18 -12.44
C TRP A 114 -2.09 -5.91 -13.93
N LYS A 115 -2.81 -6.64 -14.78
CA LYS A 115 -2.73 -6.48 -16.24
C LYS A 115 -3.42 -5.20 -16.70
N SER A 116 -4.54 -4.85 -16.05
CA SER A 116 -5.27 -3.61 -16.32
C SER A 116 -5.12 -2.67 -15.15
N PHE A 117 -4.80 -1.42 -15.44
CA PHE A 117 -4.65 -0.36 -14.42
C PHE A 117 -3.70 -0.75 -13.30
N PRO A 118 -2.44 -1.10 -13.63
CA PRO A 118 -1.47 -1.43 -12.60
C PRO A 118 -1.27 -0.26 -11.64
N ASP A 119 -1.12 -0.58 -10.36
CA ASP A 119 -1.04 0.40 -9.29
C ASP A 119 0.16 0.06 -8.40
N GLY A 120 1.29 0.73 -8.62
CA GLY A 120 2.55 0.47 -7.93
C GLY A 120 2.51 0.58 -6.42
N PRO A 121 1.86 1.61 -5.84
CA PRO A 121 1.77 1.74 -4.38
C PRO A 121 0.88 0.71 -3.69
N HIS A 122 -0.06 0.10 -4.41
CA HIS A 122 -1.15 -0.69 -3.83
C HIS A 122 -0.79 -2.12 -3.47
N PHE A 123 -1.07 -2.49 -2.21
CA PHE A 123 -0.95 -3.88 -1.71
C PHE A 123 -2.23 -4.23 -0.97
N GLU A 124 -2.74 -5.44 -1.20
CA GLU A 124 -4.00 -5.88 -0.57
C GLU A 124 -3.97 -7.35 -0.13
N VAL A 125 -4.82 -7.66 0.80
CA VAL A 125 -5.06 -9.02 1.27
C VAL A 125 -6.45 -9.53 0.90
#